data_d8d6ef04f3e6e59080bc62725b743907
#
_entry.id   d8d6ef04f3e6e59080bc62725b743907
#
_cell.length_a   1.000
_cell.length_b   1.000
_cell.length_c   1.000
_cell.angle_alpha   90.00
_cell.angle_beta   90.00
_cell.angle_gamma   90.00
#
_symmetry.space_group_name_H-M   'P 1'
#
loop_
_entity.id
_entity.type
_entity.pdbx_description
1 polymer ?
#
loop_
_entity_poly.entity_id
_entity_poly.type
_entity_poly.pdbx_seq_one_letter_code
_entity_poly.pdbx_strand_id
1 'polypeptide(L)'
;MASTADFKNGLVLNIDGQLWSIVEFQHVKPGKDPAFVRTKLKNVLSGKVVDKTFNAGVKVETGTVDRRDTTYLYRDGSEFVFMDSRDYEQHHLPESLVGDDARFLLESLPVQVAFHNGTALYIELPVTVELEVTHTDPGLQGDRSSAGTKPATVETGAEIQVPLFINTGDKLKVDSRDGSYLGRVN
;
A
#
# COMPACT_ATOMS: atom_id res chain seq x y z
N MET A 1 -5.47 -23.80 10.83
CA MET A 1 -5.07 -24.58 9.63
C MET A 1 -6.23 -24.59 8.64
N ALA A 2 -5.96 -24.38 7.37
CA ALA A 2 -6.91 -24.55 6.28
C ALA A 2 -6.44 -25.67 5.36
N SER A 3 -7.36 -26.26 4.61
CA SER A 3 -7.04 -27.17 3.51
C SER A 3 -7.08 -26.43 2.19
N THR A 4 -6.58 -27.02 1.12
CA THR A 4 -6.68 -26.43 -0.21
C THR A 4 -8.14 -26.21 -0.68
N ALA A 5 -9.10 -26.92 -0.06
CA ALA A 5 -10.53 -26.71 -0.33
C ALA A 5 -11.05 -25.38 0.21
N ASP A 6 -10.36 -24.80 1.21
CA ASP A 6 -10.73 -23.54 1.85
C ASP A 6 -10.06 -22.33 1.16
N PHE A 7 -9.27 -22.55 0.10
CA PHE A 7 -8.56 -21.48 -0.59
C PHE A 7 -9.52 -20.48 -1.21
N LYS A 8 -9.24 -19.23 -0.97
CA LYS A 8 -9.91 -18.05 -1.55
C LYS A 8 -8.93 -16.92 -1.71
N ASN A 9 -9.20 -16.01 -2.62
CA ASN A 9 -8.41 -14.80 -2.78
C ASN A 9 -8.40 -13.99 -1.49
N GLY A 10 -7.24 -13.54 -1.07
CA GLY A 10 -7.03 -12.81 0.17
C GLY A 10 -6.79 -13.68 1.42
N LEU A 11 -6.94 -15.01 1.34
CA LEU A 11 -6.54 -15.90 2.43
C LEU A 11 -5.03 -15.79 2.66
N VAL A 12 -4.64 -15.59 3.90
CA VAL A 12 -3.23 -15.50 4.30
C VAL A 12 -2.74 -16.84 4.81
N LEU A 13 -1.68 -17.34 4.21
CA LEU A 13 -1.00 -18.58 4.58
C LEU A 13 0.31 -18.26 5.30
N ASN A 14 0.64 -19.06 6.31
CA ASN A 14 1.97 -19.06 6.93
C ASN A 14 2.79 -20.21 6.33
N ILE A 15 3.80 -19.86 5.53
CA ILE A 15 4.69 -20.82 4.89
C ILE A 15 6.12 -20.50 5.34
N ASP A 16 6.73 -21.43 6.06
CA ASP A 16 8.10 -21.28 6.60
C ASP A 16 8.30 -19.98 7.41
N GLY A 17 7.31 -19.60 8.19
CA GLY A 17 7.33 -18.39 9.02
C GLY A 17 7.07 -17.08 8.25
N GLN A 18 6.80 -17.16 6.95
CA GLN A 18 6.44 -16.00 6.14
C GLN A 18 4.95 -15.99 5.82
N LEU A 19 4.37 -14.79 5.79
CA LEU A 19 2.97 -14.61 5.46
C LEU A 19 2.80 -14.33 3.95
N TRP A 20 1.91 -15.11 3.33
CA TRP A 20 1.60 -15.05 1.92
C TRP A 20 0.09 -14.94 1.71
N SER A 21 -0.34 -13.94 0.96
CA SER A 21 -1.74 -13.81 0.56
C SER A 21 -1.98 -14.49 -0.78
N ILE A 22 -3.06 -15.25 -0.88
CA ILE A 22 -3.50 -15.85 -2.15
C ILE A 22 -4.07 -14.74 -3.02
N VAL A 23 -3.42 -14.47 -4.16
CA VAL A 23 -3.87 -13.51 -5.17
C VAL A 23 -4.80 -14.20 -6.16
N GLU A 24 -4.42 -15.42 -6.57
CA GLU A 24 -5.14 -16.22 -7.54
C GLU A 24 -4.93 -17.69 -7.24
N PHE A 25 -5.94 -18.51 -7.48
CA PHE A 25 -5.84 -19.96 -7.35
C PHE A 25 -6.70 -20.69 -8.36
N GLN A 26 -6.27 -21.90 -8.72
CA GLN A 26 -6.99 -22.76 -9.66
C GLN A 26 -6.90 -24.22 -9.21
N HIS A 27 -8.06 -24.86 -9.02
CA HIS A 27 -8.14 -26.31 -8.82
C HIS A 27 -8.00 -27.01 -10.15
N VAL A 28 -7.06 -27.96 -10.24
CA VAL A 28 -6.80 -28.74 -11.43
C VAL A 28 -6.99 -30.22 -11.10
N LYS A 29 -7.86 -30.89 -11.82
CA LYS A 29 -8.11 -32.33 -11.70
C LYS A 29 -7.80 -32.99 -13.03
N PRO A 30 -6.55 -33.42 -13.25
CA PRO A 30 -6.19 -34.19 -14.45
C PRO A 30 -6.85 -35.57 -14.39
N GLY A 31 -7.13 -36.17 -15.53
CA GLY A 31 -7.95 -37.37 -15.61
C GLY A 31 -7.40 -38.59 -14.86
N LYS A 32 -6.09 -38.84 -14.90
CA LYS A 32 -5.43 -40.00 -14.25
C LYS A 32 -4.46 -39.61 -13.11
N ASP A 33 -4.04 -38.36 -13.06
CA ASP A 33 -3.08 -37.88 -12.06
C ASP A 33 -3.77 -37.29 -10.83
N PRO A 34 -3.08 -37.21 -9.67
CA PRO A 34 -3.62 -36.60 -8.48
C PRO A 34 -4.02 -35.15 -8.71
N ALA A 35 -5.17 -34.74 -8.15
CA ALA A 35 -5.63 -33.36 -8.21
C ALA A 35 -4.66 -32.43 -7.43
N PHE A 36 -4.50 -31.22 -7.94
CA PHE A 36 -3.65 -30.21 -7.32
C PHE A 36 -4.28 -28.81 -7.44
N VAL A 37 -3.75 -27.86 -6.68
CA VAL A 37 -4.16 -26.44 -6.70
C VAL A 37 -2.95 -25.61 -7.05
N ARG A 38 -3.03 -24.89 -8.16
CA ARG A 38 -2.04 -23.84 -8.51
C ARG A 38 -2.43 -22.56 -7.79
N THR A 39 -1.47 -21.92 -7.18
CA THR A 39 -1.68 -20.64 -6.50
C THR A 39 -0.65 -19.62 -6.94
N LYS A 40 -1.11 -18.37 -7.01
CA LYS A 40 -0.24 -17.21 -7.07
C LYS A 40 -0.26 -16.54 -5.70
N LEU A 41 0.88 -16.49 -5.06
CA LEU A 41 1.05 -16.00 -3.70
C LEU A 41 1.82 -14.69 -3.69
N LYS A 42 1.31 -13.70 -2.97
CA LYS A 42 2.00 -12.42 -2.73
C LYS A 42 2.52 -12.39 -1.30
N ASN A 43 3.81 -12.19 -1.13
CA ASN A 43 4.39 -11.99 0.19
C ASN A 43 3.85 -10.71 0.80
N VAL A 44 3.33 -10.80 2.02
CA VAL A 44 2.66 -9.69 2.71
C VAL A 44 3.63 -8.54 3.01
N LEU A 45 4.89 -8.85 3.31
CA LEU A 45 5.91 -7.84 3.64
C LEU A 45 6.61 -7.29 2.40
N SER A 46 7.17 -8.16 1.56
CA SER A 46 8.00 -7.76 0.42
C SER A 46 7.20 -7.43 -0.84
N GLY A 47 5.92 -7.83 -0.91
CA GLY A 47 5.11 -7.71 -2.12
C GLY A 47 5.51 -8.65 -3.25
N LYS A 48 6.55 -9.48 -3.08
CA LYS A 48 7.00 -10.45 -4.07
C LYS A 48 5.91 -11.45 -4.39
N VAL A 49 5.68 -11.70 -5.66
CA VAL A 49 4.70 -12.67 -6.15
C VAL A 49 5.43 -13.92 -6.62
N VAL A 50 4.95 -15.09 -6.19
CA VAL A 50 5.48 -16.39 -6.59
C VAL A 50 4.34 -17.34 -6.93
N ASP A 51 4.60 -18.28 -7.81
CA ASP A 51 3.68 -19.40 -8.09
C ASP A 51 4.02 -20.59 -7.20
N LYS A 52 3.01 -21.19 -6.59
CA LYS A 52 3.16 -22.39 -5.76
C LYS A 52 2.02 -23.36 -6.03
N THR A 53 2.35 -24.63 -6.20
CA THR A 53 1.39 -25.71 -6.38
C THR A 53 1.27 -26.54 -5.11
N PHE A 54 0.06 -26.82 -4.69
CA PHE A 54 -0.27 -27.68 -3.54
C PHE A 54 -1.03 -28.91 -4.03
N ASN A 55 -0.74 -30.05 -3.42
CA ASN A 55 -1.57 -31.24 -3.63
C ASN A 55 -2.98 -31.01 -3.06
N ALA A 56 -4.00 -31.47 -3.75
CA ALA A 56 -5.37 -31.35 -3.27
C ALA A 56 -5.54 -32.01 -1.89
N GLY A 57 -6.23 -31.33 -0.98
CA GLY A 57 -6.49 -31.80 0.38
C GLY A 57 -5.35 -31.56 1.38
N VAL A 58 -4.21 -31.04 0.92
CA VAL A 58 -3.10 -30.68 1.84
C VAL A 58 -3.55 -29.64 2.84
N LYS A 59 -3.15 -29.78 4.09
CA LYS A 59 -3.36 -28.79 5.14
C LYS A 59 -2.22 -27.77 5.14
N VAL A 60 -2.57 -26.50 5.21
CA VAL A 60 -1.64 -25.38 5.26
C VAL A 60 -1.95 -24.53 6.48
N GLU A 61 -0.90 -24.08 7.15
CA GLU A 61 -1.05 -23.15 8.25
C GLU A 61 -1.54 -21.78 7.74
N THR A 62 -2.52 -21.18 8.43
CA THR A 62 -3.04 -19.85 8.11
C THR A 62 -2.42 -18.80 9.03
N GLY A 63 -2.23 -17.59 8.49
CA GLY A 63 -1.87 -16.41 9.25
C GLY A 63 -3.05 -15.46 9.37
N THR A 64 -3.05 -14.62 10.41
CA THR A 64 -3.99 -13.53 10.57
C THR A 64 -3.29 -12.20 10.37
N VAL A 65 -3.93 -11.30 9.61
CA VAL A 65 -3.51 -9.91 9.50
C VAL A 65 -4.64 -9.05 10.08
N ASP A 66 -4.35 -8.37 11.19
CA ASP A 66 -5.26 -7.44 11.83
C ASP A 66 -5.04 -6.03 11.27
N ARG A 67 -6.00 -5.53 10.50
CA ARG A 67 -5.98 -4.16 9.98
C ARG A 67 -6.67 -3.23 10.96
N ARG A 68 -5.95 -2.21 11.39
CA ARG A 68 -6.44 -1.20 12.33
C ARG A 68 -6.48 0.16 11.68
N ASP A 69 -7.58 0.85 11.93
CA ASP A 69 -7.73 2.26 11.54
C ASP A 69 -6.92 3.13 12.49
N THR A 70 -6.02 3.90 11.93
CA THR A 70 -5.16 4.82 12.68
C THR A 70 -5.18 6.21 12.05
N THR A 71 -4.62 7.16 12.77
CA THR A 71 -4.36 8.51 12.28
C THR A 71 -2.85 8.78 12.37
N TYR A 72 -2.26 9.22 11.29
CA TYR A 72 -0.88 9.67 11.30
C TYR A 72 -0.76 10.96 12.11
N LEU A 73 0.17 11.01 13.05
CA LEU A 73 0.36 12.17 13.92
C LEU A 73 1.56 13.03 13.48
N TYR A 74 2.77 12.46 13.56
CA TYR A 74 4.02 13.18 13.28
C TYR A 74 5.18 12.21 13.04
N ARG A 75 6.27 12.78 12.55
CA ARG A 75 7.54 12.07 12.43
C ARG A 75 8.42 12.38 13.67
N ASP A 76 8.94 11.32 14.26
CA ASP A 76 9.90 11.40 15.36
C ASP A 76 11.23 10.76 14.94
N GLY A 77 12.17 11.60 14.50
CA GLY A 77 13.45 11.13 13.96
C GLY A 77 13.28 10.22 12.73
N SER A 78 13.64 8.94 12.88
CA SER A 78 13.50 7.91 11.84
C SER A 78 12.20 7.12 11.95
N GLU A 79 11.31 7.48 12.87
CA GLU A 79 10.05 6.79 13.10
C GLU A 79 8.87 7.69 12.74
N PHE A 80 7.78 7.05 12.36
CA PHE A 80 6.48 7.69 12.08
C PHE A 80 5.48 7.23 13.13
N VAL A 81 4.74 8.15 13.72
CA VAL A 81 3.83 7.88 14.84
C VAL A 81 2.40 7.86 14.34
N PHE A 82 1.71 6.73 14.60
CA PHE A 82 0.31 6.50 14.24
C PHE A 82 -0.49 6.21 15.51
N MET A 83 -1.65 6.83 15.63
CA MET A 83 -2.55 6.63 16.76
C MET A 83 -3.71 5.71 16.36
N ASP A 84 -3.88 4.60 17.06
CA ASP A 84 -5.02 3.69 16.87
C ASP A 84 -6.33 4.40 17.26
N SER A 85 -7.33 4.30 16.41
CA SER A 85 -8.62 4.97 16.61
C SER A 85 -9.49 4.32 17.70
N ARG A 86 -9.17 3.09 18.13
CA ARG A 86 -9.94 2.35 19.14
C ARG A 86 -9.50 2.63 20.55
N ASP A 87 -8.22 2.60 20.80
CA ASP A 87 -7.63 2.69 22.14
C ASP A 87 -6.70 3.89 22.33
N TYR A 88 -6.49 4.68 21.26
CA TYR A 88 -5.60 5.84 21.23
C TYR A 88 -4.13 5.52 21.51
N GLU A 89 -3.76 4.25 21.42
CA GLU A 89 -2.35 3.84 21.53
C GLU A 89 -1.54 4.39 20.35
N GLN A 90 -0.36 4.90 20.65
CA GLN A 90 0.57 5.41 19.64
C GLN A 90 1.57 4.32 19.25
N HIS A 91 1.63 4.03 17.96
CA HIS A 91 2.55 3.06 17.37
C HIS A 91 3.66 3.78 16.63
N HIS A 92 4.89 3.52 16.99
CA HIS A 92 6.09 4.04 16.34
C HIS A 92 6.54 3.06 15.27
N LEU A 93 6.44 3.44 14.01
CA LEU A 93 6.81 2.60 12.88
C LEU A 93 8.10 3.12 12.23
N PRO A 94 9.09 2.27 11.99
CA PRO A 94 10.35 2.69 11.38
C PRO A 94 10.17 3.09 9.92
N GLU A 95 11.04 3.99 9.45
CA GLU A 95 11.06 4.43 8.05
C GLU A 95 11.17 3.27 7.06
N SER A 96 11.88 2.20 7.42
CA SER A 96 12.00 0.99 6.59
C SER A 96 10.66 0.28 6.34
N LEU A 97 9.70 0.39 7.26
CA LEU A 97 8.37 -0.18 7.12
C LEU A 97 7.44 0.74 6.33
N VAL A 98 7.51 2.04 6.57
CA VAL A 98 6.68 3.05 5.90
C VAL A 98 7.10 3.22 4.44
N GLY A 99 8.39 3.18 4.16
CA GLY A 99 8.94 3.24 2.80
C GLY A 99 8.53 4.49 2.04
N ASP A 100 8.25 4.33 0.76
CA ASP A 100 7.88 5.43 -0.15
C ASP A 100 6.54 6.11 0.20
N ASP A 101 5.70 5.48 0.99
CA ASP A 101 4.44 6.07 1.45
C ASP A 101 4.67 7.31 2.34
N ALA A 102 5.85 7.43 2.93
CA ALA A 102 6.25 8.60 3.72
C ALA A 102 6.08 9.93 2.97
N ARG A 103 6.26 9.91 1.65
CA ARG A 103 6.12 11.10 0.79
C ARG A 103 4.71 11.70 0.75
N PHE A 104 3.69 10.94 1.16
CA PHE A 104 2.29 11.38 1.16
C PHE A 104 1.67 11.43 2.55
N LEU A 105 2.44 11.18 3.60
CA LEU A 105 1.96 11.27 4.96
C LEU A 105 1.81 12.73 5.39
N LEU A 106 0.58 13.16 5.53
CA LEU A 106 0.21 14.45 6.08
C LEU A 106 -0.37 14.25 7.48
N GLU A 107 -0.08 15.17 8.39
CA GLU A 107 -0.64 15.15 9.75
C GLU A 107 -2.17 15.00 9.72
N SER A 108 -2.69 14.15 10.59
CA SER A 108 -4.12 13.79 10.66
C SER A 108 -4.66 12.94 9.51
N LEU A 109 -3.80 12.43 8.63
CA LEU A 109 -4.24 11.51 7.57
C LEU A 109 -4.71 10.20 8.18
N PRO A 110 -5.92 9.70 7.82
CA PRO A 110 -6.33 8.36 8.18
C PRO A 110 -5.50 7.32 7.42
N VAL A 111 -4.89 6.38 8.14
CA VAL A 111 -4.02 5.34 7.59
C VAL A 111 -4.38 4.01 8.22
N GLN A 112 -4.49 2.95 7.43
CA GLN A 112 -4.62 1.60 7.98
C GLN A 112 -3.25 1.02 8.25
N VAL A 113 -3.05 0.44 9.42
CA VAL A 113 -1.85 -0.29 9.79
C VAL A 113 -2.20 -1.77 9.96
N ALA A 114 -1.47 -2.63 9.28
CA ALA A 114 -1.65 -4.07 9.38
C ALA A 114 -0.69 -4.64 10.42
N PHE A 115 -1.24 -5.46 11.32
CA PHE A 115 -0.50 -6.15 12.38
C PHE A 115 -0.63 -7.66 12.28
N HIS A 116 0.41 -8.35 12.69
CA HIS A 116 0.39 -9.78 12.94
C HIS A 116 1.00 -10.04 14.32
N ASN A 117 0.21 -10.65 15.21
CA ASN A 117 0.64 -10.93 16.60
C ASN A 117 1.22 -9.69 17.30
N GLY A 118 0.58 -8.52 17.12
CA GLY A 118 1.00 -7.25 17.72
C GLY A 118 2.17 -6.54 17.05
N THR A 119 2.76 -7.13 16.01
CA THR A 119 3.85 -6.53 15.24
C THR A 119 3.31 -5.89 13.97
N ALA A 120 3.64 -4.62 13.72
CA ALA A 120 3.27 -3.93 12.50
C ALA A 120 3.98 -4.54 11.28
N LEU A 121 3.22 -4.77 10.20
CA LEU A 121 3.71 -5.36 8.97
C LEU A 121 3.88 -4.33 7.86
N TYR A 122 2.87 -3.50 7.63
CA TYR A 122 2.82 -2.48 6.59
C TYR A 122 1.73 -1.46 6.89
N ILE A 123 1.75 -0.36 6.16
CA ILE A 123 0.68 0.65 6.18
C ILE A 123 -0.05 0.68 4.83
N GLU A 124 -1.30 1.12 4.85
CA GLU A 124 -2.10 1.40 3.65
C GLU A 124 -2.64 2.82 3.75
N LEU A 125 -2.24 3.66 2.80
CA LEU A 125 -2.78 5.01 2.66
C LEU A 125 -4.15 4.98 1.98
N PRO A 126 -5.00 6.00 2.17
CA PRO A 126 -6.13 6.22 1.29
C PRO A 126 -5.66 6.28 -0.16
N VAL A 127 -6.44 5.73 -1.09
CA VAL A 127 -6.09 5.75 -2.52
C VAL A 127 -5.87 7.17 -3.03
N THR A 128 -6.65 8.11 -2.52
CA THR A 128 -6.53 9.53 -2.85
C THR A 128 -6.13 10.32 -1.61
N VAL A 129 -5.11 11.16 -1.75
CA VAL A 129 -4.69 12.13 -0.74
C VAL A 129 -4.83 13.54 -1.30
N GLU A 130 -5.12 14.51 -0.44
CA GLU A 130 -5.21 15.92 -0.81
C GLU A 130 -3.99 16.66 -0.28
N LEU A 131 -3.25 17.30 -1.19
CA LEU A 131 -1.99 17.96 -0.89
C LEU A 131 -1.94 19.35 -1.51
N GLU A 132 -1.44 20.34 -0.77
CA GLU A 132 -1.24 21.70 -1.25
C GLU A 132 0.10 21.81 -1.96
N VAL A 133 0.11 22.52 -3.09
CA VAL A 133 1.35 22.85 -3.84
C VAL A 133 2.08 23.98 -3.11
N THR A 134 3.28 23.69 -2.65
CA THR A 134 4.14 24.68 -1.97
C THR A 134 5.06 25.42 -2.93
N HIS A 135 5.46 24.76 -4.03
CA HIS A 135 6.30 25.37 -5.07
C HIS A 135 6.02 24.71 -6.43
N THR A 136 5.89 25.55 -7.45
CA THR A 136 5.91 25.14 -8.86
C THR A 136 6.28 26.32 -9.74
N ASP A 137 6.96 26.05 -10.84
CA ASP A 137 7.29 27.08 -11.81
C ASP A 137 6.07 27.48 -12.67
N PRO A 138 6.06 28.70 -13.22
CA PRO A 138 5.01 29.10 -14.16
C PRO A 138 5.02 28.18 -15.38
N GLY A 139 3.82 27.75 -15.81
CA GLY A 139 3.66 26.96 -17.03
C GLY A 139 3.89 27.84 -18.26
N LEU A 140 5.07 27.81 -18.85
CA LEU A 140 5.37 28.54 -20.08
C LEU A 140 4.83 27.76 -21.29
N GLN A 141 3.99 28.42 -22.10
CA GLN A 141 3.60 27.93 -23.41
C GLN A 141 4.83 27.92 -24.32
N GLY A 142 5.43 26.78 -24.55
CA GLY A 142 6.60 26.64 -25.43
C GLY A 142 7.52 25.47 -25.10
N ASP A 143 7.46 24.95 -23.91
CA ASP A 143 8.22 23.76 -23.52
C ASP A 143 7.49 22.49 -23.99
N ARG A 144 7.65 22.20 -25.28
CA ARG A 144 7.03 21.03 -25.95
C ARG A 144 7.69 19.69 -25.54
N SER A 145 8.68 19.71 -24.65
CA SER A 145 9.45 18.53 -24.28
C SER A 145 8.80 17.65 -23.21
N SER A 146 7.81 18.15 -22.46
CA SER A 146 7.23 17.44 -21.31
C SER A 146 5.72 17.20 -21.40
N ALA A 147 5.18 16.88 -22.58
CA ALA A 147 3.77 16.44 -22.74
C ALA A 147 2.71 17.27 -21.99
N GLY A 148 2.94 18.56 -21.77
CA GLY A 148 2.01 19.47 -21.09
C GLY A 148 1.96 19.34 -19.58
N THR A 149 2.96 18.77 -18.94
CA THR A 149 3.14 18.68 -17.48
C THR A 149 4.38 19.42 -17.00
N LYS A 150 4.40 19.75 -15.72
CA LYS A 150 5.53 20.35 -15.02
C LYS A 150 5.67 19.77 -13.62
N PRO A 151 6.87 19.82 -13.00
CA PRO A 151 7.04 19.40 -11.62
C PRO A 151 6.40 20.40 -10.65
N ALA A 152 5.82 19.88 -9.58
CA ALA A 152 5.32 20.65 -8.44
C ALA A 152 5.73 19.97 -7.15
N THR A 153 6.20 20.76 -6.18
CA THR A 153 6.47 20.30 -4.81
C THR A 153 5.23 20.53 -3.98
N VAL A 154 4.80 19.50 -3.26
CA VAL A 154 3.64 19.56 -2.35
C VAL A 154 4.09 19.69 -0.90
N GLU A 155 3.16 19.99 0.01
CA GLU A 155 3.43 20.30 1.41
C GLU A 155 4.16 19.21 2.20
N THR A 156 4.11 17.95 1.76
CA THR A 156 4.89 16.85 2.33
C THR A 156 6.35 16.82 1.85
N GLY A 157 6.74 17.70 0.93
CA GLY A 157 8.06 17.73 0.31
C GLY A 157 8.20 16.83 -0.92
N ALA A 158 7.18 16.07 -1.26
CA ALA A 158 7.18 15.23 -2.46
C ALA A 158 7.07 16.06 -3.74
N GLU A 159 7.71 15.62 -4.81
CA GLU A 159 7.58 16.18 -6.15
C GLU A 159 6.66 15.31 -7.00
N ILE A 160 5.69 15.93 -7.64
CA ILE A 160 4.74 15.28 -8.54
C ILE A 160 4.63 16.02 -9.87
N GLN A 161 4.23 15.31 -10.93
CA GLN A 161 3.95 15.92 -12.23
C GLN A 161 2.52 16.42 -12.29
N VAL A 162 2.35 17.67 -12.63
CA VAL A 162 1.04 18.36 -12.68
C VAL A 162 0.82 19.03 -14.04
N PRO A 163 -0.43 19.30 -14.44
CA PRO A 163 -0.73 20.13 -15.60
C PRO A 163 -0.13 21.54 -15.49
N LEU A 164 0.15 22.18 -16.62
CA LEU A 164 0.79 23.50 -16.67
C LEU A 164 -0.01 24.60 -15.98
N PHE A 165 -1.33 24.47 -15.85
CA PHE A 165 -2.21 25.48 -15.23
C PHE A 165 -2.19 25.47 -13.69
N ILE A 166 -1.54 24.49 -13.06
CA ILE A 166 -1.43 24.42 -11.60
C ILE A 166 -0.49 25.51 -11.10
N ASN A 167 -0.89 26.14 -10.00
CA ASN A 167 -0.13 27.21 -9.34
C ASN A 167 0.22 26.82 -7.89
N THR A 168 1.21 27.50 -7.35
CA THR A 168 1.51 27.44 -5.91
C THR A 168 0.28 27.86 -5.11
N GLY A 169 -0.05 27.10 -4.06
CA GLY A 169 -1.26 27.29 -3.24
C GLY A 169 -2.47 26.47 -3.70
N ASP A 170 -2.43 25.88 -4.89
CA ASP A 170 -3.50 24.98 -5.33
C ASP A 170 -3.48 23.68 -4.50
N LYS A 171 -4.68 23.21 -4.13
CA LYS A 171 -4.86 21.92 -3.45
C LYS A 171 -5.22 20.85 -4.46
N LEU A 172 -4.48 19.76 -4.45
CA LEU A 172 -4.56 18.72 -5.46
C LEU A 172 -5.02 17.41 -4.86
N LYS A 173 -5.77 16.63 -5.64
CA LYS A 173 -6.00 15.21 -5.42
C LYS A 173 -4.90 14.42 -6.12
N VAL A 174 -4.24 13.56 -5.36
CA VAL A 174 -3.11 12.74 -5.81
C VAL A 174 -3.39 11.28 -5.51
N ASP A 175 -3.11 10.40 -6.46
CA ASP A 175 -3.14 8.96 -6.23
C ASP A 175 -1.93 8.57 -5.38
N SER A 176 -2.17 8.05 -4.19
CA SER A 176 -1.10 7.69 -3.25
C SER A 176 -0.27 6.49 -3.69
N ARG A 177 -0.75 5.69 -4.65
CA ARG A 177 -0.08 4.48 -5.13
C ARG A 177 1.09 4.78 -6.06
N ASP A 178 0.93 5.78 -6.92
CA ASP A 178 1.92 6.14 -7.95
C ASP A 178 2.31 7.62 -7.98
N GLY A 179 1.63 8.46 -7.17
CA GLY A 179 1.87 9.91 -7.12
C GLY A 179 1.28 10.69 -8.29
N SER A 180 0.35 10.10 -9.04
CA SER A 180 -0.25 10.77 -10.19
C SER A 180 -1.29 11.82 -9.77
N TYR A 181 -1.30 12.92 -10.52
CA TYR A 181 -2.31 13.97 -10.37
C TYR A 181 -3.68 13.48 -10.84
N LEU A 182 -4.70 13.62 -9.99
CA LEU A 182 -6.08 13.23 -10.29
C LEU A 182 -7.00 14.43 -10.55
N GLY A 183 -6.72 15.57 -9.98
CA GLY A 183 -7.54 16.76 -10.11
C GLY A 183 -7.20 17.82 -9.09
N ARG A 184 -7.78 19.01 -9.27
CA ARG A 184 -7.71 20.12 -8.31
C ARG A 184 -8.93 20.08 -7.40
N VAL A 185 -8.71 20.33 -6.11
CA VAL A 185 -9.80 20.51 -5.14
C VAL A 185 -10.33 21.92 -5.26
N ASN A 186 -11.65 22.07 -5.46
CA ASN A 186 -12.33 23.35 -5.51
C ASN A 186 -12.79 23.78 -4.11
#